data_3de42a343bef86e5863e84451c359876
#
_entry.id   3de42a343bef86e5863e84451c359876
#
_cell.length_a   1.000
_cell.length_b   1.000
_cell.length_c   1.000
_cell.angle_alpha   90.00
_cell.angle_beta   90.00
_cell.angle_gamma   90.00
#
_symmetry.space_group_name_H-M   'P 1'
#
loop_
_entity.id
_entity.type
_entity.pdbx_description
1 polymer ?
#
loop_
_entity_poly.entity_id
_entity_poly.type
_entity_poly.pdbx_seq_one_letter_code
_entity_poly.pdbx_strand_id
1 'polypeptide(L)'
;MRTRLGLGRVVLVLALVAAGLKLAAVQGLQAAELSAQAVNQRTTVETLPAQRGTITDRNGTPLAFSVEAKALYAQPKRIIAEQRKMRADPDLHKQAMAHRVAQVLGPPVSEQEVLDQLRSDRTTVLLAPLVTPAQARAIQQDFPEISAEHREIREYPGGELASNVLGVANWRADERKVRGLVGLESYADTVLAGRDGRRVVDTAEGSDAVIPGSERAERRPVPGTGLELTLDSDLQFTVAQMLRDYARKYRAKGASAVVLDAHTGEVYAMANEVAFDPNNLAAATPESLGDPAVSTPFEPGSVNKVVTAAAGIESGVVTPDTVLQVPGELRVADRTVRDAWSHGTLNLTFTGVLALSSNIGTLLTAQRVGEDRFVDMLNRMGLGQRTDVGLPGESAGRVPPRDQWSGSTFANLPIGQGLSMTVLQMAGMYQAIANDGVRVPPRIVSAEIAPDGSRTATPRPAGVRVVSPQTAHTVRDMLRAVVQNERGQRGTGVEAALDGYQISAKTGTAQQVNPGCGCYSNSNYWITFAGILPADAPRFVVGIMLDDPAVGSAAPLFHQIASYLAGRYQIPPSPGPAPLATLTVS
;
A
#
# COMPACT_ATOMS: atom_id res chain seq x y z
N MET A 1 -24.91 78.63 -52.32
CA MET A 1 -25.10 77.17 -52.51
C MET A 1 -23.84 76.46 -53.03
N ARG A 2 -23.08 77.00 -53.98
CA ARG A 2 -21.87 76.39 -54.59
C ARG A 2 -20.68 76.22 -53.61
N THR A 3 -20.48 77.13 -52.66
CA THR A 3 -19.41 77.05 -51.63
C THR A 3 -19.67 75.96 -50.57
N ARG A 4 -20.91 75.73 -50.18
CA ARG A 4 -21.29 74.61 -49.23
C ARG A 4 -21.11 73.23 -49.88
N LEU A 5 -21.38 73.13 -51.17
CA LEU A 5 -21.15 71.88 -51.89
C LEU A 5 -19.66 71.58 -52.12
N GLY A 6 -18.84 72.67 -52.29
CA GLY A 6 -17.38 72.58 -52.39
C GLY A 6 -16.77 72.07 -51.04
N LEU A 7 -17.21 72.64 -49.96
CA LEU A 7 -16.74 72.20 -48.59
C LEU A 7 -17.11 70.75 -48.28
N GLY A 8 -18.33 70.34 -48.67
CA GLY A 8 -18.77 68.95 -48.48
C GLY A 8 -17.94 67.94 -49.32
N ARG A 9 -17.55 68.33 -50.57
CA ARG A 9 -16.65 67.49 -51.38
C ARG A 9 -15.26 67.36 -50.78
N VAL A 10 -14.68 68.43 -50.25
CA VAL A 10 -13.36 68.39 -49.61
C VAL A 10 -13.39 67.52 -48.37
N VAL A 11 -14.42 67.64 -47.51
CA VAL A 11 -14.57 66.81 -46.34
C VAL A 11 -14.73 65.35 -46.74
N LEU A 12 -15.49 65.00 -47.74
CA LEU A 12 -15.67 63.63 -48.23
C LEU A 12 -14.35 63.03 -48.75
N VAL A 13 -13.60 63.82 -49.55
CA VAL A 13 -12.29 63.40 -50.10
C VAL A 13 -11.31 63.15 -48.91
N LEU A 14 -11.23 64.05 -47.98
CA LEU A 14 -10.38 63.86 -46.77
C LEU A 14 -10.78 62.63 -45.96
N ALA A 15 -12.06 62.37 -45.81
CA ALA A 15 -12.53 61.16 -45.15
C ALA A 15 -12.18 59.86 -45.88
N LEU A 16 -12.30 59.88 -47.22
CA LEU A 16 -11.90 58.75 -48.06
C LEU A 16 -10.37 58.54 -48.09
N VAL A 17 -9.57 59.57 -48.07
CA VAL A 17 -8.11 59.48 -47.95
C VAL A 17 -7.71 58.95 -46.57
N ALA A 18 -8.33 59.42 -45.50
CA ALA A 18 -8.09 58.92 -44.15
C ALA A 18 -8.49 57.45 -43.99
N ALA A 19 -9.62 57.04 -44.58
CA ALA A 19 -10.03 55.66 -44.61
C ALA A 19 -9.08 54.76 -45.40
N GLY A 20 -8.61 55.24 -46.55
CA GLY A 20 -7.62 54.55 -47.39
C GLY A 20 -6.26 54.38 -46.67
N LEU A 21 -5.79 55.45 -46.02
CA LEU A 21 -4.54 55.39 -45.25
C LEU A 21 -4.68 54.43 -44.05
N LYS A 22 -5.83 54.41 -43.37
CA LYS A 22 -6.10 53.47 -42.28
C LYS A 22 -6.18 52.05 -42.80
N LEU A 23 -6.79 51.82 -43.96
CA LEU A 23 -6.86 50.51 -44.59
C LEU A 23 -5.47 50.00 -44.96
N ALA A 24 -4.64 50.86 -45.56
CA ALA A 24 -3.26 50.55 -45.87
C ALA A 24 -2.40 50.26 -44.62
N ALA A 25 -2.61 51.00 -43.53
CA ALA A 25 -1.95 50.75 -42.25
C ALA A 25 -2.37 49.41 -41.66
N VAL A 26 -3.67 49.08 -41.64
CA VAL A 26 -4.19 47.82 -41.12
C VAL A 26 -3.77 46.62 -41.97
N GLN A 27 -3.86 46.75 -43.30
CA GLN A 27 -3.53 45.64 -44.22
C GLN A 27 -2.02 45.49 -44.51
N GLY A 28 -1.23 46.55 -44.35
CA GLY A 28 0.21 46.51 -44.58
C GLY A 28 1.02 46.45 -43.29
N LEU A 29 0.95 47.48 -42.47
CA LEU A 29 1.81 47.61 -41.28
C LEU A 29 1.36 46.77 -40.09
N GLN A 30 0.04 46.64 -39.91
CA GLN A 30 -0.52 45.89 -38.76
C GLN A 30 -1.01 44.49 -39.14
N ALA A 31 -0.95 44.10 -40.41
CA ALA A 31 -1.50 42.83 -40.86
C ALA A 31 -0.91 41.61 -40.14
N ALA A 32 0.41 41.60 -39.93
CA ALA A 32 1.10 40.50 -39.25
C ALA A 32 0.72 40.40 -37.76
N GLU A 33 0.61 41.55 -37.11
CA GLU A 33 0.26 41.62 -35.68
C GLU A 33 -1.21 41.23 -35.43
N LEU A 34 -2.11 41.78 -36.24
CA LEU A 34 -3.54 41.47 -36.20
C LEU A 34 -3.82 40.01 -36.58
N SER A 35 -3.08 39.47 -37.55
CA SER A 35 -3.16 38.05 -37.91
C SER A 35 -2.67 37.16 -36.75
N ALA A 36 -1.57 37.52 -36.08
CA ALA A 36 -1.07 36.79 -34.93
C ALA A 36 -2.05 36.87 -33.76
N GLN A 37 -2.66 38.03 -33.52
CA GLN A 37 -3.70 38.19 -32.48
C GLN A 37 -4.94 37.35 -32.80
N ALA A 38 -5.39 37.32 -34.04
CA ALA A 38 -6.54 36.53 -34.49
C ALA A 38 -6.27 35.02 -34.36
N VAL A 39 -5.04 34.56 -34.65
CA VAL A 39 -4.61 33.17 -34.43
C VAL A 39 -4.62 32.87 -32.95
N ASN A 40 -4.02 33.73 -32.12
CA ASN A 40 -3.96 33.52 -30.68
C ASN A 40 -5.37 33.48 -30.01
N GLN A 41 -6.34 34.25 -30.52
CA GLN A 41 -7.72 34.26 -30.05
C GLN A 41 -8.50 32.97 -30.37
N ARG A 42 -8.11 32.27 -31.43
CA ARG A 42 -8.77 31.01 -31.86
C ARG A 42 -8.03 29.76 -31.39
N THR A 43 -6.76 29.91 -31.05
CA THR A 43 -5.91 28.77 -30.72
C THR A 43 -6.08 28.38 -29.28
N THR A 44 -6.45 27.12 -29.03
CA THR A 44 -6.52 26.51 -27.72
C THR A 44 -5.53 25.36 -27.62
N VAL A 45 -4.83 25.27 -26.50
CA VAL A 45 -3.97 24.12 -26.20
C VAL A 45 -4.80 23.09 -25.46
N GLU A 46 -5.05 21.97 -26.12
CA GLU A 46 -5.74 20.83 -25.52
C GLU A 46 -4.72 19.87 -24.91
N THR A 47 -4.91 19.52 -23.64
CA THR A 47 -4.13 18.48 -22.97
C THR A 47 -4.66 17.11 -23.37
N LEU A 48 -3.75 16.24 -23.83
CA LEU A 48 -4.04 14.84 -24.10
C LEU A 48 -3.57 14.03 -22.89
N PRO A 49 -4.49 13.54 -22.03
CA PRO A 49 -4.10 12.87 -20.79
C PRO A 49 -3.39 11.55 -21.08
N ALA A 50 -2.38 11.25 -20.26
CA ALA A 50 -1.71 9.97 -20.28
C ALA A 50 -2.50 8.96 -19.45
N GLN A 51 -2.63 7.73 -19.95
CA GLN A 51 -3.23 6.63 -19.19
C GLN A 51 -2.31 6.21 -18.07
N ARG A 52 -2.86 6.01 -16.86
CA ARG A 52 -2.11 5.55 -15.69
C ARG A 52 -1.72 4.08 -15.83
N GLY A 53 -0.47 3.74 -15.46
CA GLY A 53 0.08 2.39 -15.53
C GLY A 53 -0.71 1.37 -14.71
N THR A 54 -0.79 0.14 -15.20
CA THR A 54 -1.47 -0.97 -14.54
C THR A 54 -0.61 -1.54 -13.41
N ILE A 55 -1.24 -1.95 -12.30
CA ILE A 55 -0.58 -2.71 -11.24
C ILE A 55 -1.06 -4.14 -11.33
N THR A 56 -0.14 -5.10 -11.41
CA THR A 56 -0.44 -6.54 -11.46
C THR A 56 0.19 -7.27 -10.29
N ASP A 57 -0.34 -8.44 -9.97
CA ASP A 57 0.32 -9.39 -9.09
C ASP A 57 1.51 -10.08 -9.80
N ARG A 58 2.22 -10.97 -9.10
CA ARG A 58 3.36 -11.73 -9.63
C ARG A 58 3.04 -12.64 -10.82
N ASN A 59 1.76 -12.97 -11.03
CA ASN A 59 1.26 -13.85 -12.10
C ASN A 59 0.68 -13.05 -13.28
N GLY A 60 0.75 -11.70 -13.22
CA GLY A 60 0.19 -10.81 -14.23
C GLY A 60 -1.30 -10.52 -14.06
N THR A 61 -1.93 -10.96 -12.96
CA THR A 61 -3.34 -10.65 -12.66
C THR A 61 -3.48 -9.16 -12.35
N PRO A 62 -4.35 -8.41 -13.06
CA PRO A 62 -4.55 -6.99 -12.79
C PRO A 62 -5.16 -6.75 -11.40
N LEU A 63 -4.47 -5.94 -10.59
CA LEU A 63 -4.92 -5.49 -9.28
C LEU A 63 -5.48 -4.05 -9.31
N ALA A 64 -4.94 -3.22 -10.20
CA ALA A 64 -5.44 -1.88 -10.47
C ALA A 64 -5.15 -1.49 -11.92
N PHE A 65 -6.15 -0.97 -12.65
CA PHE A 65 -5.99 -0.46 -14.00
C PHE A 65 -6.91 0.73 -14.25
N SER A 66 -6.64 1.47 -15.32
CA SER A 66 -7.39 2.66 -15.67
C SER A 66 -8.27 2.44 -16.88
N VAL A 67 -9.50 2.99 -16.81
CA VAL A 67 -10.50 2.96 -17.88
C VAL A 67 -10.83 4.38 -18.30
N GLU A 68 -10.87 4.64 -19.61
CA GLU A 68 -11.31 5.93 -20.13
C GLU A 68 -12.79 6.14 -19.84
N ALA A 69 -13.11 7.31 -19.33
CA ALA A 69 -14.46 7.78 -19.10
C ALA A 69 -14.65 9.22 -19.61
N LYS A 70 -15.86 9.70 -19.62
CA LYS A 70 -16.22 11.08 -19.93
C LYS A 70 -17.11 11.66 -18.83
N ALA A 71 -17.02 12.96 -18.59
CA ALA A 71 -18.01 13.71 -17.84
C ALA A 71 -18.83 14.56 -18.81
N LEU A 72 -20.14 14.53 -18.68
CA LEU A 72 -21.04 15.27 -19.56
C LEU A 72 -21.44 16.61 -18.92
N TYR A 73 -21.27 17.68 -19.68
CA TYR A 73 -21.63 19.03 -19.28
C TYR A 73 -22.57 19.67 -20.29
N ALA A 74 -23.41 20.58 -19.82
CA ALA A 74 -24.23 21.44 -20.65
C ALA A 74 -24.13 22.91 -20.19
N GLN A 75 -24.45 23.83 -21.10
CA GLN A 75 -24.49 25.27 -20.83
C GLN A 75 -25.94 25.78 -20.99
N PRO A 76 -26.77 25.77 -19.91
CA PRO A 76 -28.19 26.08 -19.99
C PRO A 76 -28.52 27.42 -20.65
N LYS A 77 -27.75 28.47 -20.34
CA LYS A 77 -27.96 29.81 -20.91
C LYS A 77 -27.68 29.86 -22.41
N ARG A 78 -26.70 29.13 -22.89
CA ARG A 78 -26.38 29.02 -24.31
C ARG A 78 -27.45 28.25 -25.06
N ILE A 79 -27.91 27.13 -24.51
CA ILE A 79 -29.02 26.35 -25.07
C ILE A 79 -30.26 27.24 -25.26
N ILE A 80 -30.64 28.03 -24.25
CA ILE A 80 -31.78 28.96 -24.33
C ILE A 80 -31.55 29.99 -25.47
N ALA A 81 -30.37 30.58 -25.57
CA ALA A 81 -30.05 31.58 -26.58
C ALA A 81 -30.12 31.00 -28.01
N GLU A 82 -29.58 29.80 -28.21
CA GLU A 82 -29.57 29.12 -29.51
C GLU A 82 -30.98 28.68 -29.93
N GLN A 83 -31.79 28.09 -29.03
CA GLN A 83 -33.18 27.68 -29.32
C GLN A 83 -34.07 28.89 -29.66
N ARG A 84 -33.92 30.01 -28.95
CA ARG A 84 -34.61 31.25 -29.28
C ARG A 84 -34.26 31.81 -30.65
N LYS A 85 -33.00 31.74 -31.08
CA LYS A 85 -32.58 32.11 -32.43
C LYS A 85 -33.23 31.27 -33.51
N MET A 86 -33.42 29.97 -33.22
CA MET A 86 -34.09 29.01 -34.10
C MET A 86 -35.61 29.07 -34.01
N ARG A 87 -36.17 29.95 -33.20
CA ARG A 87 -37.64 30.06 -32.91
C ARG A 87 -38.23 28.77 -32.35
N ALA A 88 -37.45 27.96 -31.67
CA ALA A 88 -37.84 26.73 -31.01
C ALA A 88 -38.08 26.97 -29.51
N ASP A 89 -38.82 26.06 -28.85
CA ASP A 89 -39.08 26.12 -27.41
C ASP A 89 -37.85 25.57 -26.65
N PRO A 90 -37.14 26.39 -25.84
CA PRO A 90 -35.99 25.93 -25.08
C PRO A 90 -36.32 24.89 -24.01
N ASP A 91 -37.55 24.93 -23.41
CA ASP A 91 -37.91 24.00 -22.34
C ASP A 91 -38.22 22.61 -22.89
N LEU A 92 -38.91 22.54 -24.01
CA LEU A 92 -39.19 21.29 -24.72
C LEU A 92 -37.86 20.61 -25.17
N HIS A 93 -36.90 21.42 -25.66
CA HIS A 93 -35.59 20.92 -26.05
C HIS A 93 -34.80 20.34 -24.85
N LYS A 94 -34.82 21.03 -23.68
CA LYS A 94 -34.21 20.54 -22.44
C LYS A 94 -34.86 19.24 -21.93
N GLN A 95 -36.19 19.11 -22.07
CA GLN A 95 -36.88 17.86 -21.73
C GLN A 95 -36.43 16.70 -22.62
N ALA A 96 -36.34 16.90 -23.93
CA ALA A 96 -35.87 15.89 -24.88
C ALA A 96 -34.39 15.50 -24.58
N MET A 97 -33.55 16.46 -24.22
CA MET A 97 -32.16 16.24 -23.82
C MET A 97 -32.10 15.43 -22.52
N ALA A 98 -32.85 15.78 -21.49
CA ALA A 98 -32.90 15.05 -20.21
C ALA A 98 -33.40 13.62 -20.40
N HIS A 99 -34.46 13.43 -21.19
CA HIS A 99 -35.00 12.12 -21.54
C HIS A 99 -33.92 11.25 -22.23
N ARG A 100 -33.23 11.79 -23.22
CA ARG A 100 -32.18 11.04 -23.94
C ARG A 100 -30.98 10.67 -23.06
N VAL A 101 -30.53 11.60 -22.22
CA VAL A 101 -29.44 11.32 -21.26
C VAL A 101 -29.84 10.19 -20.32
N ALA A 102 -31.02 10.26 -19.71
CA ALA A 102 -31.51 9.22 -18.83
C ALA A 102 -31.74 7.88 -19.55
N GLN A 103 -32.26 7.90 -20.79
CA GLN A 103 -32.45 6.69 -21.60
C GLN A 103 -31.11 5.95 -21.90
N VAL A 104 -30.06 6.69 -22.26
CA VAL A 104 -28.76 6.11 -22.62
C VAL A 104 -27.99 5.64 -21.40
N LEU A 105 -28.07 6.39 -20.29
CA LEU A 105 -27.28 6.08 -19.10
C LEU A 105 -27.97 5.05 -18.19
N GLY A 106 -29.31 5.05 -18.15
CA GLY A 106 -30.07 4.19 -17.26
C GLY A 106 -29.91 4.57 -15.78
N PRO A 107 -30.48 3.77 -14.86
CA PRO A 107 -30.28 3.98 -13.43
C PRO A 107 -28.80 3.94 -13.04
N PRO A 108 -28.34 4.79 -12.11
CA PRO A 108 -29.14 5.65 -11.22
C PRO A 108 -29.45 7.05 -11.77
N VAL A 109 -29.18 7.37 -13.03
CA VAL A 109 -29.41 8.72 -13.60
C VAL A 109 -30.91 8.98 -13.77
N SER A 110 -31.39 10.01 -13.07
CA SER A 110 -32.79 10.42 -13.12
C SER A 110 -33.04 11.48 -14.20
N GLU A 111 -34.03 11.27 -15.06
CA GLU A 111 -34.44 12.27 -16.06
C GLU A 111 -34.79 13.61 -15.40
N GLN A 112 -35.50 13.57 -14.25
CA GLN A 112 -35.86 14.77 -13.51
C GLN A 112 -34.66 15.55 -12.98
N GLU A 113 -33.65 14.86 -12.43
CA GLU A 113 -32.41 15.50 -11.94
C GLU A 113 -31.66 16.18 -13.07
N VAL A 114 -31.54 15.52 -14.21
CA VAL A 114 -30.88 16.10 -15.41
C VAL A 114 -31.67 17.33 -15.89
N LEU A 115 -33.00 17.25 -15.92
CA LEU A 115 -33.87 18.35 -16.32
C LEU A 115 -33.76 19.56 -15.37
N ASP A 116 -33.72 19.32 -14.08
CA ASP A 116 -33.56 20.37 -13.06
C ASP A 116 -32.20 21.07 -13.19
N GLN A 117 -31.15 20.33 -13.49
CA GLN A 117 -29.83 20.91 -13.80
C GLN A 117 -29.89 21.78 -15.07
N LEU A 118 -30.50 21.31 -16.13
CA LEU A 118 -30.68 22.06 -17.38
C LEU A 118 -31.55 23.31 -17.22
N ARG A 119 -32.46 23.33 -16.25
CA ARG A 119 -33.31 24.48 -15.91
C ARG A 119 -32.63 25.49 -14.99
N SER A 120 -31.50 25.13 -14.39
CA SER A 120 -30.79 26.01 -13.44
C SER A 120 -30.22 27.27 -14.13
N ASP A 121 -30.05 28.35 -13.35
CA ASP A 121 -29.41 29.61 -13.81
C ASP A 121 -27.88 29.53 -13.95
N ARG A 122 -27.28 28.36 -13.75
CA ARG A 122 -25.84 28.19 -13.85
C ARG A 122 -25.35 28.33 -15.30
N THR A 123 -24.13 28.80 -15.47
CA THR A 123 -23.50 28.92 -16.80
C THR A 123 -23.17 27.54 -17.35
N THR A 124 -22.66 26.65 -16.52
CA THR A 124 -22.31 25.26 -16.85
C THR A 124 -22.84 24.33 -15.77
N VAL A 125 -23.43 23.22 -16.18
CA VAL A 125 -23.93 22.16 -15.29
C VAL A 125 -23.32 20.82 -15.65
N LEU A 126 -23.06 20.00 -14.63
CA LEU A 126 -22.59 18.62 -14.79
C LEU A 126 -23.83 17.73 -14.89
N LEU A 127 -24.06 17.11 -16.05
CA LEU A 127 -25.20 16.21 -16.28
C LEU A 127 -24.92 14.78 -15.79
N ALA A 128 -23.69 14.30 -16.03
CA ALA A 128 -23.23 13.01 -15.53
C ALA A 128 -21.71 13.06 -15.29
N PRO A 129 -21.25 12.62 -14.10
CA PRO A 129 -19.83 12.72 -13.75
C PRO A 129 -18.95 11.69 -14.48
N LEU A 130 -19.51 10.50 -14.77
CA LEU A 130 -18.78 9.37 -15.34
C LEU A 130 -19.69 8.60 -16.30
N VAL A 131 -19.33 8.59 -17.58
CA VAL A 131 -19.99 7.82 -18.63
C VAL A 131 -18.95 7.19 -19.53
N THR A 132 -19.27 6.09 -20.18
CA THR A 132 -18.36 5.49 -21.17
C THR A 132 -18.22 6.38 -22.41
N PRO A 133 -17.12 6.29 -23.15
CA PRO A 133 -16.97 7.02 -24.42
C PRO A 133 -18.07 6.68 -25.44
N ALA A 134 -18.61 5.44 -25.41
CA ALA A 134 -19.70 5.03 -26.29
C ALA A 134 -21.03 5.74 -25.93
N GLN A 135 -21.36 5.80 -24.64
CA GLN A 135 -22.54 6.52 -24.14
C GLN A 135 -22.46 8.02 -24.45
N ALA A 136 -21.29 8.63 -24.21
CA ALA A 136 -21.07 10.03 -24.53
C ALA A 136 -21.31 10.32 -26.01
N ARG A 137 -20.73 9.50 -26.92
CA ARG A 137 -20.96 9.63 -28.36
C ARG A 137 -22.43 9.48 -28.75
N ALA A 138 -23.16 8.50 -28.18
CA ALA A 138 -24.56 8.28 -28.47
C ALA A 138 -25.46 9.48 -28.05
N ILE A 139 -25.09 10.16 -26.96
CA ILE A 139 -25.80 11.37 -26.52
C ILE A 139 -25.44 12.57 -27.41
N GLN A 140 -24.15 12.74 -27.74
CA GLN A 140 -23.68 13.86 -28.57
C GLN A 140 -24.14 13.78 -30.02
N GLN A 141 -24.46 12.59 -30.54
CA GLN A 141 -25.05 12.44 -31.88
C GLN A 141 -26.41 13.16 -31.99
N ASP A 142 -27.21 13.10 -30.92
CA ASP A 142 -28.53 13.74 -30.89
C ASP A 142 -28.47 15.18 -30.35
N PHE A 143 -27.51 15.43 -29.42
CA PHE A 143 -27.36 16.71 -28.72
C PHE A 143 -25.88 17.16 -28.72
N PRO A 144 -25.37 17.70 -29.85
CA PRO A 144 -23.96 18.09 -29.99
C PRO A 144 -23.55 19.25 -29.07
N GLU A 145 -24.50 19.98 -28.48
CA GLU A 145 -24.26 21.02 -27.48
C GLU A 145 -23.90 20.48 -26.09
N ILE A 146 -24.05 19.17 -25.84
CA ILE A 146 -23.52 18.50 -24.65
C ILE A 146 -22.03 18.26 -24.87
N SER A 147 -21.19 18.89 -24.05
CA SER A 147 -19.74 18.66 -24.06
C SER A 147 -19.39 17.43 -23.24
N ALA A 148 -18.42 16.66 -23.74
CA ALA A 148 -17.88 15.48 -23.07
C ALA A 148 -16.41 15.73 -22.72
N GLU A 149 -16.12 15.95 -21.45
CA GLU A 149 -14.77 16.15 -20.96
C GLU A 149 -14.13 14.81 -20.60
N HIS A 150 -12.85 14.66 -20.91
CA HIS A 150 -12.11 13.45 -20.55
C HIS A 150 -12.11 13.23 -19.03
N ARG A 151 -12.31 11.97 -18.65
CA ARG A 151 -12.15 11.44 -17.29
C ARG A 151 -11.42 10.11 -17.38
N GLU A 152 -10.81 9.73 -16.30
CA GLU A 152 -10.21 8.42 -16.11
C GLU A 152 -10.73 7.82 -14.80
N ILE A 153 -11.16 6.58 -14.85
CA ILE A 153 -11.57 5.81 -13.67
C ILE A 153 -10.44 4.85 -13.35
N ARG A 154 -10.01 4.84 -12.09
CA ARG A 154 -9.11 3.81 -11.59
C ARG A 154 -9.95 2.69 -11.00
N GLU A 155 -9.83 1.50 -11.56
CA GLU A 155 -10.58 0.32 -11.15
C GLU A 155 -9.70 -0.67 -10.40
N TYR A 156 -10.27 -1.26 -9.35
CA TYR A 156 -9.66 -2.25 -8.49
C TYR A 156 -10.54 -3.51 -8.49
N PRO A 157 -10.31 -4.47 -9.42
CA PRO A 157 -11.23 -5.62 -9.62
C PRO A 157 -11.38 -6.50 -8.38
N GLY A 158 -10.34 -6.54 -7.54
CA GLY A 158 -10.36 -7.30 -6.29
C GLY A 158 -11.11 -6.64 -5.13
N GLY A 159 -11.62 -5.41 -5.29
CA GLY A 159 -12.23 -4.66 -4.18
C GLY A 159 -11.24 -4.51 -3.02
N GLU A 160 -11.54 -5.08 -1.86
CA GLU A 160 -10.69 -5.03 -0.67
C GLU A 160 -9.35 -5.80 -0.79
N LEU A 161 -9.16 -6.59 -1.85
CA LEU A 161 -7.96 -7.41 -2.02
C LEU A 161 -6.70 -6.54 -2.07
N ALA A 162 -5.79 -6.74 -1.12
CA ALA A 162 -4.54 -5.99 -0.99
C ALA A 162 -4.71 -4.46 -0.93
N SER A 163 -5.90 -3.95 -0.57
CA SER A 163 -6.20 -2.50 -0.61
C SER A 163 -5.25 -1.67 0.25
N ASN A 164 -4.82 -2.17 1.41
CA ASN A 164 -3.85 -1.49 2.27
C ASN A 164 -2.47 -1.33 1.58
N VAL A 165 -2.08 -2.30 0.75
CA VAL A 165 -0.83 -2.25 -0.02
C VAL A 165 -1.00 -1.37 -1.27
N LEU A 166 -2.02 -1.65 -2.08
CA LEU A 166 -2.29 -0.92 -3.32
C LEU A 166 -2.58 0.55 -3.02
N GLY A 167 -3.38 0.79 -2.00
CA GLY A 167 -3.91 2.11 -1.73
C GLY A 167 -4.98 2.48 -2.74
N VAL A 168 -5.08 3.77 -3.04
CA VAL A 168 -6.07 4.30 -3.98
C VAL A 168 -5.55 5.51 -4.73
N ALA A 169 -5.93 5.62 -5.99
CA ALA A 169 -5.78 6.82 -6.79
C ALA A 169 -7.17 7.35 -7.19
N ASN A 170 -7.32 8.66 -7.20
CA ASN A 170 -8.60 9.30 -7.48
C ASN A 170 -8.44 10.47 -8.46
N TRP A 171 -9.52 10.80 -9.16
CA TRP A 171 -9.58 11.94 -10.06
C TRP A 171 -9.49 13.26 -9.31
N ARG A 172 -8.57 14.12 -9.73
CA ARG A 172 -8.43 15.49 -9.24
C ARG A 172 -8.94 16.47 -10.27
N ALA A 173 -10.05 17.13 -9.94
CA ALA A 173 -10.72 18.04 -10.88
C ALA A 173 -9.88 19.27 -11.24
N ASP A 174 -9.08 19.77 -10.30
CA ASP A 174 -8.17 20.91 -10.46
C ASP A 174 -6.99 20.60 -11.38
N GLU A 175 -6.50 19.36 -11.36
CA GLU A 175 -5.38 18.90 -12.18
C GLU A 175 -5.84 18.17 -13.46
N ARG A 176 -7.11 17.81 -13.55
CA ARG A 176 -7.72 17.00 -14.62
C ARG A 176 -7.01 15.66 -14.87
N LYS A 177 -6.59 14.99 -13.79
CA LYS A 177 -5.91 13.69 -13.83
C LYS A 177 -6.15 12.86 -12.59
N VAL A 178 -5.84 11.57 -12.70
CA VAL A 178 -5.81 10.65 -11.55
C VAL A 178 -4.52 10.83 -10.77
N ARG A 179 -4.63 10.95 -9.45
CA ARG A 179 -3.50 11.03 -8.50
C ARG A 179 -3.59 9.95 -7.45
N GLY A 180 -2.45 9.36 -7.12
CA GLY A 180 -2.31 8.47 -5.98
C GLY A 180 -2.47 9.22 -4.67
N LEU A 181 -3.30 8.68 -3.76
CA LEU A 181 -3.62 9.28 -2.46
C LEU A 181 -2.94 8.57 -1.31
N VAL A 182 -2.99 7.24 -1.28
CA VAL A 182 -2.41 6.38 -0.24
C VAL A 182 -1.83 5.12 -0.88
N GLY A 183 -1.06 4.34 -0.11
CA GLY A 183 -0.48 3.08 -0.53
C GLY A 183 0.53 3.21 -1.68
N LEU A 184 0.70 2.13 -2.42
CA LEU A 184 1.61 2.05 -3.56
C LEU A 184 1.21 3.04 -4.68
N GLU A 185 -0.09 3.27 -4.87
CA GLU A 185 -0.59 4.28 -5.80
C GLU A 185 -0.02 5.68 -5.53
N SER A 186 0.15 6.04 -4.25
CA SER A 186 0.77 7.31 -3.85
C SER A 186 2.30 7.25 -3.93
N TYR A 187 2.90 6.19 -3.45
CA TYR A 187 4.36 6.04 -3.42
C TYR A 187 4.96 6.06 -4.84
N ALA A 188 4.34 5.33 -5.76
CA ALA A 188 4.79 5.22 -7.15
C ALA A 188 4.06 6.17 -8.12
N ASP A 189 3.39 7.23 -7.62
CA ASP A 189 2.54 8.09 -8.45
C ASP A 189 3.26 8.67 -9.67
N THR A 190 4.53 9.09 -9.52
CA THR A 190 5.33 9.65 -10.62
C THR A 190 5.62 8.65 -11.74
N VAL A 191 5.75 7.36 -11.42
CA VAL A 191 5.99 6.27 -12.37
C VAL A 191 4.68 5.88 -13.05
N LEU A 192 3.61 5.72 -12.25
CA LEU A 192 2.30 5.30 -12.71
C LEU A 192 1.57 6.36 -13.54
N ALA A 193 1.70 7.66 -13.24
CA ALA A 193 0.90 8.72 -13.86
C ALA A 193 1.19 8.96 -15.36
N GLY A 194 2.38 8.60 -15.84
CA GLY A 194 2.78 8.92 -17.21
C GLY A 194 3.05 10.40 -17.46
N ARG A 195 3.08 10.79 -18.72
CA ARG A 195 3.28 12.19 -19.15
C ARG A 195 2.23 12.59 -20.17
N ASP A 196 1.44 13.61 -19.84
CA ASP A 196 0.41 14.12 -20.72
C ASP A 196 0.99 14.64 -22.04
N GLY A 197 0.26 14.38 -23.11
CA GLY A 197 0.45 15.00 -24.41
C GLY A 197 -0.22 16.37 -24.47
N ARG A 198 -0.05 17.02 -25.60
CA ARG A 198 -0.75 18.27 -25.91
C ARG A 198 -0.94 18.38 -27.41
N ARG A 199 -2.04 18.97 -27.83
CA ARG A 199 -2.25 19.40 -29.19
C ARG A 199 -2.77 20.83 -29.22
N VAL A 200 -2.44 21.53 -30.29
CA VAL A 200 -2.90 22.88 -30.53
C VAL A 200 -4.03 22.79 -31.56
N VAL A 201 -5.20 23.32 -31.24
CA VAL A 201 -6.40 23.31 -32.09
C VAL A 201 -6.98 24.69 -32.20
N ASP A 202 -7.67 24.99 -33.31
CA ASP A 202 -8.50 26.18 -33.39
C ASP A 202 -9.91 25.86 -32.93
N THR A 203 -10.48 26.72 -32.09
CA THR A 203 -11.86 26.64 -31.61
C THR A 203 -12.75 27.66 -32.31
N ALA A 204 -14.04 27.31 -32.48
CA ALA A 204 -15.00 28.23 -33.07
C ALA A 204 -15.27 29.40 -32.11
N GLU A 205 -15.47 30.59 -32.64
CA GLU A 205 -15.69 31.82 -31.86
C GLU A 205 -16.82 31.67 -30.85
N GLY A 206 -16.50 31.94 -29.59
CA GLY A 206 -17.45 31.85 -28.48
C GLY A 206 -17.83 30.40 -28.09
N SER A 207 -17.07 29.39 -28.51
CA SER A 207 -17.27 28.00 -28.13
C SER A 207 -15.95 27.24 -28.01
N ASP A 208 -15.97 26.12 -27.20
CA ASP A 208 -14.84 25.19 -27.11
C ASP A 208 -14.88 24.13 -28.23
N ALA A 209 -15.75 24.31 -29.27
CA ALA A 209 -15.87 23.37 -30.35
C ALA A 209 -14.62 23.46 -31.26
N VAL A 210 -13.87 22.37 -31.32
CA VAL A 210 -12.67 22.24 -32.15
C VAL A 210 -13.08 22.29 -33.64
N ILE A 211 -12.37 23.11 -34.42
CA ILE A 211 -12.54 23.18 -35.89
C ILE A 211 -11.85 21.95 -36.49
N PRO A 212 -12.56 21.06 -37.18
CA PRO A 212 -11.95 19.89 -37.80
C PRO A 212 -10.82 20.24 -38.75
N GLY A 213 -9.69 19.55 -38.65
CA GLY A 213 -8.51 19.79 -39.49
C GLY A 213 -7.64 20.98 -39.07
N SER A 214 -7.95 21.64 -37.94
CA SER A 214 -7.12 22.74 -37.39
C SER A 214 -5.99 22.27 -36.50
N GLU A 215 -5.83 20.97 -36.33
CA GLU A 215 -4.85 20.37 -35.43
C GLU A 215 -3.42 20.69 -35.85
N ARG A 216 -2.63 21.22 -34.90
CA ARG A 216 -1.24 21.63 -35.09
C ARG A 216 -0.41 21.25 -33.89
N ALA A 217 0.90 20.98 -34.10
CA ALA A 217 1.87 20.74 -33.01
C ALA A 217 1.40 19.73 -31.96
N GLU A 218 1.06 18.51 -32.39
CA GLU A 218 0.72 17.41 -31.48
C GLU A 218 1.97 16.84 -30.82
N ARG A 219 1.94 16.74 -29.48
CA ARG A 219 2.82 15.90 -28.69
C ARG A 219 1.96 14.81 -28.06
N ARG A 220 2.19 13.57 -28.48
CA ARG A 220 1.42 12.42 -27.96
C ARG A 220 1.66 12.22 -26.47
N PRO A 221 0.65 11.74 -25.71
CA PRO A 221 0.83 11.34 -24.34
C PRO A 221 1.74 10.09 -24.26
N VAL A 222 2.49 9.99 -23.18
CA VAL A 222 3.27 8.80 -22.85
C VAL A 222 2.58 8.13 -21.67
N PRO A 223 1.96 6.96 -21.85
CA PRO A 223 1.31 6.25 -20.75
C PRO A 223 2.26 6.00 -19.59
N GLY A 224 1.71 5.83 -18.39
CA GLY A 224 2.48 5.48 -17.21
C GLY A 224 3.08 4.09 -17.30
N THR A 225 4.20 3.90 -16.61
CA THR A 225 4.81 2.59 -16.44
C THR A 225 3.99 1.77 -15.46
N GLY A 226 3.66 0.53 -15.82
CA GLY A 226 2.98 -0.41 -14.93
C GLY A 226 3.94 -1.01 -13.91
N LEU A 227 3.38 -1.59 -12.85
CA LEU A 227 4.13 -2.27 -11.79
C LEU A 227 3.68 -3.72 -11.70
N GLU A 228 4.64 -4.64 -11.70
CA GLU A 228 4.45 -6.04 -11.34
C GLU A 228 4.87 -6.23 -9.89
N LEU A 229 3.93 -6.68 -9.06
CA LEU A 229 4.18 -6.89 -7.63
C LEU A 229 4.73 -8.29 -7.34
N THR A 230 5.31 -8.45 -6.17
CA THR A 230 5.71 -9.75 -5.63
C THR A 230 4.55 -10.48 -4.97
N LEU A 231 3.43 -9.80 -4.74
CA LEU A 231 2.22 -10.39 -4.16
C LEU A 231 1.64 -11.50 -5.06
N ASP A 232 1.16 -12.55 -4.43
CA ASP A 232 0.31 -13.58 -5.05
C ASP A 232 -1.13 -13.30 -4.61
N SER A 233 -2.00 -12.92 -5.55
CA SER A 233 -3.36 -12.47 -5.25
C SER A 233 -4.22 -13.53 -4.56
N ASP A 234 -4.08 -14.81 -4.93
CA ASP A 234 -4.83 -15.91 -4.30
C ASP A 234 -4.33 -16.17 -2.87
N LEU A 235 -2.99 -16.13 -2.66
CA LEU A 235 -2.43 -16.24 -1.32
C LEU A 235 -2.85 -15.06 -0.45
N GLN A 236 -2.76 -13.84 -0.99
CA GLN A 236 -3.19 -12.62 -0.32
C GLN A 236 -4.65 -12.70 0.14
N PHE A 237 -5.54 -13.14 -0.75
CA PHE A 237 -6.95 -13.34 -0.44
C PHE A 237 -7.15 -14.36 0.68
N THR A 238 -6.50 -15.53 0.55
CA THR A 238 -6.66 -16.62 1.51
C THR A 238 -6.11 -16.25 2.88
N VAL A 239 -4.91 -15.64 2.95
CA VAL A 239 -4.31 -15.19 4.21
C VAL A 239 -5.19 -14.11 4.86
N ALA A 240 -5.70 -13.15 4.08
CA ALA A 240 -6.58 -12.10 4.59
C ALA A 240 -7.89 -12.68 5.16
N GLN A 241 -8.47 -13.69 4.51
CA GLN A 241 -9.65 -14.40 5.03
C GLN A 241 -9.35 -15.13 6.33
N MET A 242 -8.31 -15.96 6.36
CA MET A 242 -7.91 -16.70 7.56
C MET A 242 -7.65 -15.74 8.74
N LEU A 243 -6.96 -14.62 8.46
CA LEU A 243 -6.66 -13.61 9.47
C LEU A 243 -7.93 -12.96 10.03
N ARG A 244 -8.85 -12.51 9.16
CA ARG A 244 -10.12 -11.89 9.56
C ARG A 244 -11.00 -12.85 10.34
N ASP A 245 -11.11 -14.11 9.90
CA ASP A 245 -11.91 -15.11 10.59
C ASP A 245 -11.34 -15.43 11.97
N TYR A 246 -10.01 -15.53 12.08
CA TYR A 246 -9.33 -15.76 13.34
C TYR A 246 -9.48 -14.55 14.28
N ALA A 247 -9.25 -13.34 13.80
CA ALA A 247 -9.41 -12.10 14.56
C ALA A 247 -10.84 -11.94 15.09
N ARG A 248 -11.83 -12.17 14.22
CA ARG A 248 -13.27 -12.12 14.60
C ARG A 248 -13.61 -13.18 15.64
N LYS A 249 -13.18 -14.43 15.43
CA LYS A 249 -13.42 -15.55 16.36
C LYS A 249 -12.91 -15.24 17.76
N TYR A 250 -11.75 -14.61 17.85
CA TYR A 250 -11.09 -14.31 19.12
C TYR A 250 -11.19 -12.84 19.53
N ARG A 251 -12.04 -12.05 18.86
CA ARG A 251 -12.35 -10.66 19.18
C ARG A 251 -11.10 -9.78 19.28
N ALA A 252 -10.12 -10.00 18.42
CA ALA A 252 -8.98 -9.11 18.33
C ALA A 252 -9.41 -7.71 17.89
N LYS A 253 -8.76 -6.67 18.41
CA LYS A 253 -8.99 -5.28 18.03
C LYS A 253 -8.37 -4.93 16.68
N GLY A 254 -7.41 -5.73 16.25
CA GLY A 254 -6.74 -5.65 14.97
C GLY A 254 -5.83 -6.86 14.78
N ALA A 255 -5.44 -7.12 13.56
CA ALA A 255 -4.53 -8.21 13.23
C ALA A 255 -3.78 -7.93 11.94
N SER A 256 -2.54 -8.41 11.86
CA SER A 256 -1.73 -8.34 10.65
C SER A 256 -0.93 -9.64 10.45
N ALA A 257 -0.77 -10.05 9.19
CA ALA A 257 0.02 -11.20 8.80
C ALA A 257 0.86 -10.88 7.56
N VAL A 258 2.12 -11.32 7.57
CA VAL A 258 3.06 -11.15 6.47
C VAL A 258 3.65 -12.49 6.09
N VAL A 259 3.71 -12.79 4.78
CA VAL A 259 4.38 -13.96 4.22
C VAL A 259 5.53 -13.48 3.35
N LEU A 260 6.76 -13.84 3.72
CA LEU A 260 7.98 -13.54 2.96
C LEU A 260 8.56 -14.79 2.33
N ASP A 261 9.14 -14.63 1.14
CA ASP A 261 10.09 -15.61 0.62
C ASP A 261 11.36 -15.60 1.47
N ALA A 262 11.78 -16.76 1.92
CA ALA A 262 12.91 -16.91 2.84
C ALA A 262 14.23 -16.41 2.26
N HIS A 263 14.46 -16.52 0.94
CA HIS A 263 15.73 -16.21 0.29
C HIS A 263 15.76 -14.83 -0.37
N THR A 264 14.63 -14.41 -0.95
CA THR A 264 14.57 -13.19 -1.76
C THR A 264 14.04 -11.97 -1.01
N GLY A 265 13.40 -12.17 0.15
CA GLY A 265 12.70 -11.11 0.88
C GLY A 265 11.46 -10.59 0.14
N GLU A 266 11.00 -11.27 -0.91
CA GLU A 266 9.77 -10.89 -1.62
C GLU A 266 8.56 -11.07 -0.71
N VAL A 267 7.70 -10.06 -0.69
CA VAL A 267 6.41 -10.11 0.02
C VAL A 267 5.41 -10.87 -0.84
N TYR A 268 5.01 -12.06 -0.43
CA TYR A 268 4.01 -12.86 -1.13
C TYR A 268 2.59 -12.54 -0.69
N ALA A 269 2.43 -12.19 0.58
CA ALA A 269 1.18 -11.66 1.13
C ALA A 269 1.47 -10.69 2.29
N MET A 270 0.68 -9.64 2.39
CA MET A 270 0.65 -8.68 3.49
C MET A 270 -0.80 -8.32 3.76
N ALA A 271 -1.36 -8.93 4.80
CA ALA A 271 -2.78 -8.87 5.11
C ALA A 271 -3.03 -8.20 6.45
N ASN A 272 -4.07 -7.39 6.51
CA ASN A 272 -4.57 -6.77 7.72
C ASN A 272 -6.03 -7.16 7.94
N GLU A 273 -6.48 -7.14 9.19
CA GLU A 273 -7.89 -7.44 9.53
C GLU A 273 -8.80 -6.35 8.97
N VAL A 274 -8.40 -5.08 9.07
CA VAL A 274 -9.13 -3.94 8.50
C VAL A 274 -8.62 -3.66 7.10
N ALA A 275 -9.54 -3.67 6.13
CA ALA A 275 -9.34 -3.32 4.74
C ALA A 275 -10.42 -2.34 4.27
N PHE A 276 -10.29 -1.76 3.09
CA PHE A 276 -11.29 -0.87 2.48
C PHE A 276 -11.46 -1.22 1.01
N ASP A 277 -12.60 -0.86 0.43
CA ASP A 277 -12.79 -0.97 -1.02
C ASP A 277 -12.32 0.33 -1.69
N PRO A 278 -11.23 0.31 -2.48
CA PRO A 278 -10.75 1.50 -3.19
C PRO A 278 -11.75 2.06 -4.21
N ASN A 279 -12.71 1.23 -4.68
CA ASN A 279 -13.78 1.68 -5.57
C ASN A 279 -14.86 2.47 -4.81
N ASN A 280 -14.92 2.36 -3.47
CA ASN A 280 -15.90 3.04 -2.62
C ASN A 280 -15.24 3.77 -1.44
N LEU A 281 -14.47 4.80 -1.73
CA LEU A 281 -13.73 5.57 -0.74
C LEU A 281 -14.63 6.25 0.32
N ALA A 282 -15.88 6.51 0.00
CA ALA A 282 -16.82 7.15 0.92
C ALA A 282 -17.14 6.27 2.15
N ALA A 283 -16.95 4.96 2.03
CA ALA A 283 -17.11 4.01 3.13
C ALA A 283 -15.83 3.77 3.94
N ALA A 284 -14.67 4.26 3.46
CA ALA A 284 -13.40 4.05 4.13
C ALA A 284 -13.26 4.94 5.37
N THR A 285 -12.64 4.41 6.42
CA THR A 285 -12.26 5.18 7.61
C THR A 285 -10.77 5.55 7.54
N PRO A 286 -10.32 6.62 8.23
CA PRO A 286 -8.90 6.98 8.26
C PRO A 286 -7.99 5.81 8.68
N GLU A 287 -8.45 4.98 9.61
CA GLU A 287 -7.72 3.82 10.14
C GLU A 287 -7.56 2.72 9.09
N SER A 288 -8.54 2.57 8.17
CA SER A 288 -8.49 1.55 7.11
C SER A 288 -7.57 1.92 5.95
N LEU A 289 -7.23 3.20 5.77
CA LEU A 289 -6.46 3.70 4.61
C LEU A 289 -4.95 3.42 4.69
N GLY A 290 -4.43 3.06 5.88
CA GLY A 290 -3.02 2.72 6.07
C GLY A 290 -2.75 1.22 5.90
N ASP A 291 -1.48 0.84 6.01
CA ASP A 291 -1.06 -0.56 6.12
C ASP A 291 -0.47 -0.82 7.51
N PRO A 292 -1.27 -1.34 8.48
CA PRO A 292 -0.81 -1.63 9.83
C PRO A 292 0.39 -2.57 9.91
N ALA A 293 0.57 -3.49 8.94
CA ALA A 293 1.70 -4.41 8.93
C ALA A 293 3.05 -3.69 8.80
N VAL A 294 3.08 -2.45 8.29
CA VAL A 294 4.27 -1.62 8.15
C VAL A 294 4.21 -0.32 8.95
N SER A 295 3.02 0.18 9.32
CA SER A 295 2.86 1.50 9.94
C SER A 295 2.61 1.44 11.44
N THR A 296 2.12 0.32 11.97
CA THR A 296 1.75 0.19 13.39
C THR A 296 2.81 -0.61 14.15
N PRO A 297 3.69 0.05 14.92
CA PRO A 297 4.68 -0.62 15.73
C PRO A 297 4.06 -1.14 17.03
N PHE A 298 4.48 -2.32 17.45
CA PHE A 298 4.06 -2.98 18.69
C PHE A 298 5.25 -3.58 19.44
N GLU A 299 5.12 -3.80 20.73
CA GLU A 299 6.11 -4.53 21.51
C GLU A 299 6.00 -6.04 21.19
N PRO A 300 7.07 -6.67 20.62
CA PRO A 300 6.98 -8.01 20.05
C PRO A 300 6.83 -9.12 21.07
N GLY A 301 7.25 -8.88 22.31
CA GLY A 301 7.35 -9.93 23.32
C GLY A 301 8.36 -11.01 22.92
N SER A 302 8.05 -12.24 23.27
CA SER A 302 8.99 -13.37 23.20
C SER A 302 9.46 -13.75 21.79
N VAL A 303 8.85 -13.28 20.71
CA VAL A 303 9.42 -13.46 19.35
C VAL A 303 10.77 -12.76 19.21
N ASN A 304 11.03 -11.70 20.00
CA ASN A 304 12.32 -11.01 20.05
C ASN A 304 13.47 -11.86 20.65
N LYS A 305 13.16 -12.98 21.35
CA LYS A 305 14.18 -13.86 21.94
C LYS A 305 15.10 -14.50 20.89
N VAL A 306 14.69 -14.51 19.62
CA VAL A 306 15.56 -14.91 18.51
C VAL A 306 16.82 -14.04 18.40
N VAL A 307 16.73 -12.74 18.75
CA VAL A 307 17.88 -11.83 18.79
C VAL A 307 18.88 -12.25 19.84
N THR A 308 18.40 -12.59 21.05
CA THR A 308 19.26 -13.10 22.14
C THR A 308 19.89 -14.43 21.77
N ALA A 309 19.12 -15.32 21.12
CA ALA A 309 19.64 -16.61 20.66
C ALA A 309 20.74 -16.44 19.62
N ALA A 310 20.49 -15.60 18.61
CA ALA A 310 21.47 -15.29 17.58
C ALA A 310 22.75 -14.68 18.17
N ALA A 311 22.60 -13.70 19.07
CA ALA A 311 23.76 -13.06 19.73
C ALA A 311 24.54 -14.01 20.62
N GLY A 312 23.86 -14.88 21.39
CA GLY A 312 24.48 -15.85 22.29
C GLY A 312 25.28 -16.93 21.56
N ILE A 313 24.70 -17.50 20.50
CA ILE A 313 25.36 -18.51 19.67
C ILE A 313 26.50 -17.89 18.85
N GLU A 314 26.27 -16.73 18.21
CA GLU A 314 27.30 -16.05 17.38
C GLU A 314 28.52 -15.64 18.19
N SER A 315 28.31 -15.19 19.42
CA SER A 315 29.43 -14.82 20.32
C SER A 315 30.05 -16.01 21.07
N GLY A 316 29.50 -17.22 20.92
CA GLY A 316 30.02 -18.44 21.57
C GLY A 316 29.84 -18.48 23.08
N VAL A 317 29.01 -17.59 23.66
CA VAL A 317 28.78 -17.56 25.12
C VAL A 317 27.82 -18.66 25.59
N VAL A 318 27.04 -19.24 24.66
CA VAL A 318 26.19 -20.39 24.87
C VAL A 318 26.19 -21.30 23.63
N THR A 319 25.90 -22.58 23.85
CA THR A 319 25.57 -23.59 22.84
C THR A 319 24.12 -24.04 23.03
N PRO A 320 23.48 -24.76 22.09
CA PRO A 320 22.13 -25.29 22.26
C PRO A 320 21.92 -26.08 23.56
N ASP A 321 22.97 -26.85 23.97
CA ASP A 321 22.94 -27.73 25.12
C ASP A 321 23.49 -27.07 26.40
N THR A 322 23.88 -25.79 26.35
CA THR A 322 24.33 -25.06 27.54
C THR A 322 23.22 -25.08 28.60
N VAL A 323 23.48 -25.69 29.74
CA VAL A 323 22.53 -25.73 30.86
C VAL A 323 22.57 -24.42 31.63
N LEU A 324 21.42 -23.82 31.80
CA LEU A 324 21.20 -22.62 32.60
C LEU A 324 20.37 -22.96 33.80
N GLN A 325 20.85 -22.59 34.99
CA GLN A 325 20.06 -22.68 36.22
C GLN A 325 19.12 -21.46 36.28
N VAL A 326 17.84 -21.71 36.07
CA VAL A 326 16.79 -20.69 35.95
C VAL A 326 15.98 -20.67 37.24
N PRO A 327 16.16 -19.65 38.10
CA PRO A 327 15.38 -19.53 39.35
C PRO A 327 13.93 -19.14 39.01
N GLY A 328 13.01 -19.32 39.96
CA GLY A 328 11.61 -18.96 39.80
C GLY A 328 11.37 -17.46 39.68
N GLU A 329 12.31 -16.64 40.14
CA GLU A 329 12.34 -15.19 39.97
C GLU A 329 13.77 -14.66 39.94
N LEU A 330 13.98 -13.56 39.23
CA LEU A 330 15.30 -12.87 39.13
C LEU A 330 15.10 -11.38 39.34
N ARG A 331 15.75 -10.83 40.37
CA ARG A 331 15.75 -9.39 40.62
C ARG A 331 16.81 -8.71 39.81
N VAL A 332 16.43 -7.70 39.03
CA VAL A 332 17.34 -6.85 38.22
C VAL A 332 16.97 -5.39 38.46
N ALA A 333 17.88 -4.65 39.06
CA ALA A 333 17.66 -3.27 39.50
C ALA A 333 16.39 -3.16 40.38
N ASP A 334 15.42 -2.38 39.96
CA ASP A 334 14.14 -2.12 40.64
C ASP A 334 13.03 -3.13 40.25
N ARG A 335 13.29 -4.11 39.36
CA ARG A 335 12.31 -5.05 38.85
C ARG A 335 12.60 -6.49 39.24
N THR A 336 11.52 -7.27 39.36
CA THR A 336 11.57 -8.73 39.48
C THR A 336 11.05 -9.32 38.17
N VAL A 337 11.92 -10.04 37.45
CA VAL A 337 11.58 -10.78 36.23
C VAL A 337 11.10 -12.18 36.64
N ARG A 338 10.01 -12.64 36.02
CA ARG A 338 9.45 -13.98 36.19
C ARG A 338 9.15 -14.60 34.83
N ASP A 339 9.14 -15.91 34.78
CA ASP A 339 8.61 -16.66 33.65
C ASP A 339 7.08 -16.61 33.63
N ALA A 340 6.45 -16.96 32.51
CA ALA A 340 4.99 -16.95 32.38
C ALA A 340 4.29 -18.03 33.19
N TRP A 341 5.03 -18.99 33.74
CA TRP A 341 4.54 -20.05 34.63
C TRP A 341 5.33 -20.03 35.92
N SER A 342 4.68 -20.45 37.00
CA SER A 342 5.32 -20.56 38.33
C SER A 342 6.15 -21.82 38.41
N HIS A 343 7.40 -21.72 38.82
CA HIS A 343 8.32 -22.84 39.04
C HIS A 343 9.36 -22.50 40.12
N GLY A 344 10.01 -23.50 40.64
CA GLY A 344 11.20 -23.34 41.46
C GLY A 344 12.44 -23.09 40.57
N THR A 345 13.61 -23.52 41.02
CA THR A 345 14.81 -23.50 40.19
C THR A 345 14.78 -24.67 39.22
N LEU A 346 14.89 -24.37 37.90
CA LEU A 346 14.95 -25.36 36.84
C LEU A 346 16.32 -25.34 36.16
N ASN A 347 16.79 -26.49 35.71
CA ASN A 347 17.93 -26.60 34.81
C ASN A 347 17.38 -26.71 33.39
N LEU A 348 17.54 -25.65 32.63
CA LEU A 348 17.10 -25.60 31.21
C LEU A 348 18.31 -25.63 30.28
N THR A 349 18.25 -26.44 29.23
CA THR A 349 19.17 -26.23 28.10
C THR A 349 18.86 -24.88 27.47
N PHE A 350 19.79 -24.31 26.72
CA PHE A 350 19.49 -23.05 26.03
C PHE A 350 18.39 -23.24 24.95
N THR A 351 18.34 -24.42 24.30
CA THR A 351 17.19 -24.82 23.49
C THR A 351 15.90 -24.80 24.29
N GLY A 352 15.92 -25.32 25.53
CA GLY A 352 14.78 -25.29 26.43
C GLY A 352 14.35 -23.87 26.81
N VAL A 353 15.29 -22.96 27.01
CA VAL A 353 14.98 -21.54 27.26
C VAL A 353 14.15 -20.95 26.12
N LEU A 354 14.47 -21.25 24.86
CA LEU A 354 13.69 -20.78 23.71
C LEU A 354 12.36 -21.50 23.58
N ALA A 355 12.35 -22.83 23.70
CA ALA A 355 11.17 -23.67 23.48
C ALA A 355 10.09 -23.43 24.53
N LEU A 356 10.49 -23.27 25.80
CA LEU A 356 9.60 -22.95 26.92
C LEU A 356 9.37 -21.45 27.09
N SER A 357 10.10 -20.65 26.29
CA SER A 357 9.99 -19.18 26.31
C SER A 357 10.37 -18.54 27.65
N SER A 358 11.38 -19.09 28.38
CA SER A 358 11.83 -18.53 29.64
C SER A 358 12.35 -17.09 29.49
N ASN A 359 11.78 -16.16 30.26
CA ASN A 359 12.25 -14.77 30.33
C ASN A 359 13.58 -14.72 31.11
N ILE A 360 13.65 -15.42 32.20
CA ILE A 360 14.82 -15.45 33.09
C ILE A 360 16.01 -16.07 32.36
N GLY A 361 15.84 -17.24 31.72
CA GLY A 361 16.89 -17.89 30.95
C GLY A 361 17.39 -17.04 29.81
N THR A 362 16.47 -16.33 29.13
CA THR A 362 16.83 -15.36 28.08
C THR A 362 17.64 -14.19 28.62
N LEU A 363 17.24 -13.61 29.75
CA LEU A 363 17.94 -12.50 30.38
C LEU A 363 19.33 -12.92 30.87
N LEU A 364 19.46 -14.09 31.52
CA LEU A 364 20.77 -14.63 31.92
C LEU A 364 21.71 -14.81 30.71
N THR A 365 21.17 -15.24 29.57
CA THR A 365 21.95 -15.34 28.32
C THR A 365 22.34 -13.96 27.81
N ALA A 366 21.42 -13.00 27.75
CA ALA A 366 21.68 -11.65 27.31
C ALA A 366 22.75 -10.95 28.17
N GLN A 367 22.75 -11.20 29.48
CA GLN A 367 23.80 -10.70 30.39
C GLN A 367 25.19 -11.27 30.05
N ARG A 368 25.26 -12.55 29.64
CA ARG A 368 26.54 -13.14 29.15
C ARG A 368 27.00 -12.55 27.81
N VAL A 369 26.05 -12.23 26.92
CA VAL A 369 26.33 -11.56 25.64
C VAL A 369 26.88 -10.16 25.87
N GLY A 370 26.31 -9.43 26.82
CA GLY A 370 26.59 -8.04 27.12
C GLY A 370 25.76 -7.07 26.26
N GLU A 371 25.56 -5.88 26.79
CA GLU A 371 24.64 -4.89 26.26
C GLU A 371 25.02 -4.40 24.85
N ASP A 372 26.31 -4.15 24.61
CA ASP A 372 26.78 -3.60 23.32
C ASP A 372 26.57 -4.59 22.17
N ARG A 373 26.91 -5.87 22.39
CA ARG A 373 26.70 -6.92 21.39
C ARG A 373 25.22 -7.18 21.14
N PHE A 374 24.41 -7.07 22.19
CA PHE A 374 22.96 -7.22 22.06
C PHE A 374 22.36 -6.09 21.21
N VAL A 375 22.74 -4.83 21.44
CA VAL A 375 22.31 -3.68 20.65
C VAL A 375 22.76 -3.78 19.19
N ASP A 376 24.02 -4.18 18.96
CA ASP A 376 24.54 -4.43 17.62
C ASP A 376 23.70 -5.51 16.90
N MET A 377 23.32 -6.57 17.59
CA MET A 377 22.46 -7.61 17.01
C MET A 377 21.05 -7.09 16.67
N LEU A 378 20.43 -6.26 17.52
CA LEU A 378 19.16 -5.60 17.22
C LEU A 378 19.27 -4.78 15.91
N ASN A 379 20.33 -4.01 15.76
CA ASN A 379 20.57 -3.17 14.58
C ASN A 379 20.77 -4.02 13.32
N ARG A 380 21.58 -5.08 13.38
CA ARG A 380 21.80 -6.01 12.25
C ARG A 380 20.51 -6.71 11.86
N MET A 381 19.66 -7.07 12.81
CA MET A 381 18.32 -7.63 12.57
C MET A 381 17.37 -6.61 11.93
N GLY A 382 17.74 -5.33 11.82
CA GLY A 382 16.96 -4.26 11.17
C GLY A 382 15.96 -3.56 12.08
N LEU A 383 16.07 -3.72 13.39
CA LEU A 383 15.18 -3.06 14.33
C LEU A 383 15.57 -1.58 14.53
N GLY A 384 14.57 -0.75 14.71
CA GLY A 384 14.74 0.71 14.76
C GLY A 384 15.03 1.37 13.40
N GLN A 385 14.87 0.64 12.29
CA GLN A 385 15.11 1.09 10.91
C GLN A 385 13.90 0.78 10.04
N ARG A 386 13.60 1.64 9.06
CA ARG A 386 12.62 1.32 8.02
C ARG A 386 13.13 0.19 7.15
N THR A 387 12.22 -0.60 6.62
CA THR A 387 12.58 -1.69 5.70
C THR A 387 12.73 -1.21 4.26
N ASP A 388 12.24 0.00 3.96
CA ASP A 388 12.18 0.61 2.62
C ASP A 388 11.41 -0.26 1.61
N VAL A 389 10.35 -0.93 2.07
CA VAL A 389 9.50 -1.81 1.25
C VAL A 389 8.76 -1.07 0.15
N GLY A 390 8.73 0.26 0.19
CA GLY A 390 8.11 1.11 -0.83
C GLY A 390 6.64 1.45 -0.53
N LEU A 391 6.28 1.52 0.76
CA LEU A 391 4.94 1.95 1.19
C LEU A 391 5.04 3.22 2.04
N PRO A 392 4.09 4.18 1.88
CA PRO A 392 4.06 5.39 2.68
C PRO A 392 3.68 5.07 4.14
N GLY A 393 4.13 5.91 5.07
CA GLY A 393 3.78 5.77 6.48
C GLY A 393 4.51 4.64 7.21
N GLU A 394 5.50 3.99 6.59
CA GLU A 394 6.29 2.94 7.23
C GLU A 394 6.95 3.45 8.51
N SER A 395 6.78 2.69 9.59
CA SER A 395 7.39 2.95 10.91
C SER A 395 8.75 2.26 11.00
N ALA A 396 9.75 2.96 11.52
CA ALA A 396 11.02 2.36 11.89
C ALA A 396 10.94 1.48 13.15
N GLY A 397 9.81 1.51 13.86
CA GLY A 397 9.76 1.00 15.22
C GLY A 397 10.60 1.85 16.18
N ARG A 398 10.89 1.33 17.36
CA ARG A 398 11.73 2.02 18.35
C ARG A 398 12.64 1.04 19.08
N VAL A 399 13.95 1.29 18.98
CA VAL A 399 14.95 0.73 19.90
C VAL A 399 15.43 1.91 20.74
N PRO A 400 15.28 1.90 22.08
CA PRO A 400 15.70 3.03 22.90
C PRO A 400 17.20 3.23 22.77
N PRO A 401 17.68 4.47 22.51
CA PRO A 401 19.10 4.76 22.43
C PRO A 401 19.77 4.53 23.79
N ARG A 402 21.05 4.19 23.76
CA ARG A 402 21.80 3.71 24.91
C ARG A 402 21.85 4.71 26.07
N ASP A 403 21.93 5.99 25.78
CA ASP A 403 21.94 7.09 26.72
C ASP A 403 20.60 7.31 27.46
N GLN A 404 19.53 6.69 26.99
CA GLN A 404 18.19 6.73 27.61
C GLN A 404 17.90 5.47 28.47
N TRP A 405 18.87 4.55 28.60
CA TRP A 405 18.63 3.34 29.37
C TRP A 405 18.62 3.61 30.87
N SER A 406 17.60 3.08 31.53
CA SER A 406 17.53 2.94 32.98
C SER A 406 18.17 1.61 33.42
N GLY A 407 18.36 1.40 34.71
CA GLY A 407 18.89 0.15 35.23
C GLY A 407 18.07 -1.10 34.86
N SER A 408 16.78 -0.94 34.57
CA SER A 408 15.87 -2.05 34.17
C SER A 408 15.66 -2.15 32.66
N THR A 409 16.16 -1.21 31.84
CA THR A 409 15.95 -1.24 30.38
C THR A 409 16.48 -2.52 29.75
N PHE A 410 17.74 -2.89 30.07
CA PHE A 410 18.33 -4.11 29.55
C PHE A 410 17.66 -5.40 30.07
N ALA A 411 16.90 -5.35 31.16
CA ALA A 411 16.10 -6.50 31.60
C ALA A 411 14.87 -6.74 30.71
N ASN A 412 14.38 -5.71 30.02
CA ASN A 412 13.18 -5.77 29.21
C ASN A 412 13.46 -6.07 27.71
N LEU A 413 14.50 -5.46 27.14
CA LEU A 413 14.79 -5.58 25.71
C LEU A 413 14.96 -7.03 25.23
N PRO A 414 15.70 -7.94 25.93
CA PRO A 414 15.86 -9.32 25.48
C PRO A 414 14.57 -10.12 25.43
N ILE A 415 13.57 -9.76 26.24
CA ILE A 415 12.28 -10.42 26.27
C ILE A 415 11.23 -9.74 25.37
N GLY A 416 11.64 -8.68 24.64
CA GLY A 416 10.80 -7.97 23.67
C GLY A 416 9.85 -6.95 24.26
N GLN A 417 10.19 -6.37 25.39
CA GLN A 417 9.51 -5.22 26.01
C GLN A 417 10.42 -3.99 26.03
N GLY A 418 9.83 -2.79 26.01
CA GLY A 418 10.59 -1.53 25.95
C GLY A 418 11.21 -1.21 24.60
N LEU A 419 10.92 -1.99 23.56
CA LEU A 419 11.19 -1.72 22.16
C LEU A 419 9.93 -1.99 21.33
N SER A 420 9.86 -1.45 20.12
CA SER A 420 8.75 -1.76 19.23
C SER A 420 9.22 -2.02 17.80
N MET A 421 8.45 -2.83 17.08
CA MET A 421 8.67 -3.18 15.68
C MET A 421 7.36 -3.39 14.95
N THR A 422 7.37 -3.38 13.63
CA THR A 422 6.23 -3.74 12.78
C THR A 422 6.22 -5.26 12.51
N VAL A 423 5.09 -5.77 11.98
CA VAL A 423 5.00 -7.20 11.59
C VAL A 423 5.99 -7.53 10.48
N LEU A 424 6.20 -6.59 9.55
CA LEU A 424 7.18 -6.77 8.47
C LEU A 424 8.62 -6.85 9.00
N GLN A 425 9.01 -6.02 9.97
CA GLN A 425 10.32 -6.11 10.63
C GLN A 425 10.47 -7.43 11.40
N MET A 426 9.43 -7.87 12.10
CA MET A 426 9.40 -9.17 12.78
C MET A 426 9.64 -10.32 11.80
N ALA A 427 8.93 -10.35 10.68
CA ALA A 427 9.14 -11.35 9.63
C ALA A 427 10.56 -11.29 9.04
N GLY A 428 11.13 -10.08 8.87
CA GLY A 428 12.50 -9.88 8.39
C GLY A 428 13.58 -10.44 9.32
N MET A 429 13.38 -10.43 10.64
CA MET A 429 14.30 -11.08 11.59
C MET A 429 14.34 -12.60 11.37
N TYR A 430 13.19 -13.23 11.21
CA TYR A 430 13.10 -14.68 10.97
C TYR A 430 13.55 -15.04 9.57
N GLN A 431 13.39 -14.14 8.59
CA GLN A 431 13.94 -14.30 7.25
C GLN A 431 15.47 -14.36 7.29
N ALA A 432 16.13 -13.55 8.11
CA ALA A 432 17.59 -13.64 8.27
C ALA A 432 18.04 -15.02 8.78
N ILE A 433 17.31 -15.60 9.74
CA ILE A 433 17.57 -16.95 10.26
C ILE A 433 17.27 -18.03 9.21
N ALA A 434 16.21 -17.85 8.43
CA ALA A 434 15.84 -18.76 7.34
C ALA A 434 16.85 -18.73 6.18
N ASN A 435 17.52 -17.59 5.96
CA ASN A 435 18.43 -17.34 4.84
C ASN A 435 19.89 -17.33 5.28
N ASP A 436 20.32 -18.35 5.99
CA ASP A 436 21.71 -18.59 6.39
C ASP A 436 22.38 -17.36 7.03
N GLY A 437 21.62 -16.60 7.80
CA GLY A 437 22.08 -15.42 8.50
C GLY A 437 22.20 -14.15 7.66
N VAL A 438 21.59 -14.10 6.49
CA VAL A 438 21.53 -12.90 5.64
C VAL A 438 20.13 -12.33 5.63
N ARG A 439 19.93 -11.16 6.23
CA ARG A 439 18.71 -10.38 6.11
C ARG A 439 18.65 -9.72 4.74
N VAL A 440 17.60 -10.01 3.97
CA VAL A 440 17.32 -9.32 2.71
C VAL A 440 16.18 -8.33 2.99
N PRO A 441 16.36 -7.02 2.70
CA PRO A 441 15.28 -6.06 2.83
C PRO A 441 14.05 -6.51 2.04
N PRO A 442 12.84 -6.51 2.65
CA PRO A 442 11.64 -6.92 1.96
C PRO A 442 11.33 -6.01 0.77
N ARG A 443 10.77 -6.57 -0.29
CA ARG A 443 10.35 -5.82 -1.48
C ARG A 443 8.97 -6.25 -1.95
N ILE A 444 8.23 -5.31 -2.54
CA ILE A 444 6.87 -5.54 -3.00
C ILE A 444 6.71 -5.34 -4.51
N VAL A 445 7.63 -4.63 -5.16
CA VAL A 445 7.68 -4.45 -6.61
C VAL A 445 8.78 -5.34 -7.19
N SER A 446 8.40 -6.23 -8.13
CA SER A 446 9.33 -7.14 -8.81
C SER A 446 9.87 -6.55 -10.10
N ALA A 447 9.03 -5.80 -10.84
CA ALA A 447 9.41 -5.21 -12.12
C ALA A 447 8.55 -3.97 -12.45
N GLU A 448 9.09 -3.16 -13.33
CA GLU A 448 8.38 -2.11 -14.06
C GLU A 448 8.03 -2.61 -15.46
N ILE A 449 6.80 -2.31 -15.91
CA ILE A 449 6.29 -2.67 -17.23
C ILE A 449 6.09 -1.39 -18.03
N ALA A 450 6.95 -1.18 -19.00
CA ALA A 450 6.85 -0.01 -19.87
C ALA A 450 5.59 -0.07 -20.77
N PRO A 451 5.13 1.07 -21.33
CA PRO A 451 3.94 1.12 -22.20
C PRO A 451 4.00 0.22 -23.45
N ASP A 452 5.19 -0.14 -23.90
CA ASP A 452 5.42 -1.08 -25.02
C ASP A 452 5.37 -2.56 -24.59
N GLY A 453 5.11 -2.82 -23.30
CA GLY A 453 5.09 -4.15 -22.71
C GLY A 453 6.46 -4.68 -22.28
N SER A 454 7.53 -3.92 -22.47
CA SER A 454 8.86 -4.33 -22.02
C SER A 454 8.94 -4.36 -20.50
N ARG A 455 9.50 -5.46 -19.96
CA ARG A 455 9.61 -5.73 -18.54
C ARG A 455 11.05 -5.45 -18.06
N THR A 456 11.18 -4.55 -17.11
CA THR A 456 12.45 -4.25 -16.44
C THR A 456 12.37 -4.68 -14.99
N ALA A 457 13.14 -5.71 -14.60
CA ALA A 457 13.18 -6.18 -13.22
C ALA A 457 13.76 -5.09 -12.30
N THR A 458 13.10 -4.84 -11.15
CA THR A 458 13.66 -3.96 -10.12
C THR A 458 14.89 -4.60 -9.48
N PRO A 459 15.93 -3.84 -9.17
CA PRO A 459 17.12 -4.38 -8.50
C PRO A 459 16.74 -5.04 -7.17
N ARG A 460 17.34 -6.20 -6.90
CA ARG A 460 17.22 -6.83 -5.59
C ARG A 460 18.03 -6.04 -4.56
N PRO A 461 17.47 -5.74 -3.38
CA PRO A 461 18.24 -5.10 -2.32
C PRO A 461 19.43 -5.96 -1.91
N ALA A 462 20.54 -5.31 -1.56
CA ALA A 462 21.70 -6.02 -1.03
C ALA A 462 21.38 -6.65 0.34
N GLY A 463 21.74 -7.92 0.52
CA GLY A 463 21.57 -8.59 1.80
C GLY A 463 22.57 -8.08 2.86
N VAL A 464 22.13 -8.06 4.11
CA VAL A 464 22.93 -7.69 5.27
C VAL A 464 23.28 -8.94 6.07
N ARG A 465 24.57 -9.22 6.25
CA ARG A 465 25.02 -10.33 7.12
C ARG A 465 24.70 -10.00 8.58
N VAL A 466 23.79 -10.76 9.18
CA VAL A 466 23.40 -10.62 10.58
C VAL A 466 24.24 -11.53 11.47
N VAL A 467 24.33 -12.81 11.09
CA VAL A 467 25.11 -13.84 11.76
C VAL A 467 25.77 -14.76 10.75
N SER A 468 26.69 -15.60 11.19
CA SER A 468 27.27 -16.67 10.37
C SER A 468 26.21 -17.69 9.94
N PRO A 469 26.40 -18.40 8.80
CA PRO A 469 25.51 -19.47 8.39
C PRO A 469 25.32 -20.54 9.47
N GLN A 470 26.41 -20.89 10.15
CA GLN A 470 26.39 -21.88 11.25
C GLN A 470 25.48 -21.44 12.39
N THR A 471 25.56 -20.17 12.81
CA THR A 471 24.67 -19.62 13.85
C THR A 471 23.22 -19.63 13.40
N ALA A 472 22.94 -19.23 12.16
CA ALA A 472 21.58 -19.22 11.62
C ALA A 472 20.97 -20.63 11.62
N HIS A 473 21.71 -21.65 11.16
CA HIS A 473 21.28 -23.05 11.20
C HIS A 473 21.03 -23.51 12.64
N THR A 474 21.97 -23.26 13.54
CA THR A 474 21.86 -23.64 14.95
C THR A 474 20.61 -23.02 15.60
N VAL A 475 20.37 -21.72 15.40
CA VAL A 475 19.19 -21.03 15.95
C VAL A 475 17.90 -21.56 15.32
N ARG A 476 17.90 -21.79 14.00
CA ARG A 476 16.75 -22.40 13.30
C ARG A 476 16.42 -23.79 13.84
N ASP A 477 17.44 -24.62 14.10
CA ASP A 477 17.28 -25.96 14.66
C ASP A 477 16.74 -25.90 16.09
N MET A 478 17.24 -25.00 16.93
CA MET A 478 16.70 -24.78 18.27
C MET A 478 15.23 -24.36 18.26
N LEU A 479 14.83 -23.52 17.29
CA LEU A 479 13.44 -23.06 17.16
C LEU A 479 12.45 -24.18 16.76
N ARG A 480 12.91 -25.34 16.25
CA ARG A 480 12.04 -26.51 16.02
C ARG A 480 11.46 -27.05 17.33
N ALA A 481 12.19 -26.92 18.41
CA ALA A 481 11.73 -27.37 19.72
C ALA A 481 10.52 -26.61 20.26
N VAL A 482 10.21 -25.44 19.71
CA VAL A 482 9.02 -24.65 20.07
C VAL A 482 7.72 -25.39 19.70
N VAL A 483 7.72 -26.15 18.60
CA VAL A 483 6.56 -26.95 18.15
C VAL A 483 6.64 -28.43 18.58
N GLN A 484 7.69 -28.80 19.32
CA GLN A 484 7.87 -30.15 19.84
C GLN A 484 6.75 -30.53 20.83
N ASN A 485 6.19 -31.73 20.67
CA ASN A 485 5.12 -32.26 21.54
C ASN A 485 5.53 -33.60 22.16
N GLU A 486 6.59 -33.59 22.97
CA GLU A 486 7.04 -34.77 23.69
C GLU A 486 6.73 -34.63 25.20
N ARG A 487 6.39 -35.75 25.84
CA ARG A 487 6.04 -35.74 27.26
C ARG A 487 7.20 -35.23 28.13
N GLY A 488 6.94 -34.21 28.94
CA GLY A 488 7.96 -33.55 29.77
C GLY A 488 8.95 -32.66 29.03
N GLN A 489 8.86 -32.60 27.68
CA GLN A 489 9.76 -31.82 26.79
C GLN A 489 8.91 -31.06 25.74
N ARG A 490 7.79 -30.45 26.19
CA ARG A 490 6.81 -29.84 25.33
C ARG A 490 7.12 -28.34 25.11
N GLY A 491 7.17 -27.91 23.86
CA GLY A 491 7.31 -26.50 23.49
C GLY A 491 6.02 -25.69 23.62
N THR A 492 6.11 -24.36 23.43
CA THR A 492 4.98 -23.44 23.63
C THR A 492 4.09 -23.29 22.39
N GLY A 493 4.54 -23.71 21.21
CA GLY A 493 3.86 -23.51 19.92
C GLY A 493 3.41 -24.80 19.24
N VAL A 494 3.10 -25.86 19.99
CA VAL A 494 2.73 -27.19 19.45
C VAL A 494 1.61 -27.12 18.41
N GLU A 495 0.67 -26.20 18.57
CA GLU A 495 -0.47 -26.03 17.65
C GLU A 495 -0.07 -25.50 16.26
N ALA A 496 1.19 -25.07 16.09
CA ALA A 496 1.74 -24.68 14.79
C ALA A 496 2.37 -25.86 14.03
N ALA A 497 2.52 -27.03 14.64
CA ALA A 497 3.08 -28.20 14.00
C ALA A 497 2.26 -28.59 12.76
N LEU A 498 2.94 -28.98 11.69
CA LEU A 498 2.34 -29.43 10.43
C LEU A 498 2.89 -30.81 10.10
N ASP A 499 1.98 -31.78 9.91
CA ASP A 499 2.34 -33.16 9.59
C ASP A 499 3.16 -33.23 8.29
N GLY A 500 4.26 -33.96 8.35
CA GLY A 500 5.19 -34.10 7.24
C GLY A 500 6.17 -32.93 7.06
N TYR A 501 6.12 -31.89 7.91
CA TYR A 501 7.02 -30.74 7.79
C TYR A 501 7.69 -30.43 9.13
N GLN A 502 8.96 -30.06 9.07
CA GLN A 502 9.66 -29.47 10.19
C GLN A 502 9.38 -27.97 10.22
N ILE A 503 8.98 -27.43 11.36
CA ILE A 503 8.66 -26.03 11.57
C ILE A 503 9.63 -25.44 12.58
N SER A 504 10.23 -24.30 12.29
CA SER A 504 10.95 -23.47 13.26
C SER A 504 10.11 -22.25 13.59
N ALA A 505 9.78 -22.06 14.87
CA ALA A 505 8.84 -21.00 15.23
C ALA A 505 9.13 -20.40 16.60
N LYS A 506 8.45 -19.29 16.90
CA LYS A 506 8.40 -18.68 18.23
C LYS A 506 7.05 -18.03 18.48
N THR A 507 6.49 -18.34 19.65
CA THR A 507 5.33 -17.64 20.20
C THR A 507 5.75 -16.37 20.93
N GLY A 508 4.90 -15.35 20.92
CA GLY A 508 5.10 -14.14 21.69
C GLY A 508 3.83 -13.66 22.37
N THR A 509 4.02 -13.08 23.52
CA THR A 509 2.99 -12.39 24.31
C THR A 509 3.66 -11.19 24.95
N ALA A 510 3.15 -9.99 24.72
CA ALA A 510 3.61 -8.78 25.37
C ALA A 510 2.43 -8.00 25.94
N GLN A 511 2.59 -7.49 27.15
CA GLN A 511 1.62 -6.57 27.73
C GLN A 511 1.61 -5.26 26.95
N GLN A 512 0.43 -4.71 26.71
CA GLN A 512 0.30 -3.38 26.10
C GLN A 512 0.53 -2.29 27.15
N VAL A 513 1.11 -1.18 26.72
CA VAL A 513 1.22 -0.01 27.57
C VAL A 513 -0.13 0.70 27.63
N ASN A 514 -0.63 0.94 28.83
CA ASN A 514 -1.81 1.76 29.06
C ASN A 514 -1.46 3.24 28.90
N PRO A 515 -2.03 3.95 27.89
CA PRO A 515 -1.68 5.35 27.63
C PRO A 515 -2.00 6.29 28.80
N GLY A 516 -2.99 5.91 29.66
CA GLY A 516 -3.42 6.75 30.79
C GLY A 516 -2.42 6.82 31.94
N CYS A 517 -1.59 5.79 32.14
CA CYS A 517 -0.59 5.74 33.23
C CYS A 517 0.84 5.52 32.74
N GLY A 518 1.05 5.19 31.46
CA GLY A 518 2.37 4.77 30.97
C GLY A 518 2.85 3.45 31.57
N CYS A 519 1.97 2.70 32.24
CA CYS A 519 2.25 1.41 32.85
C CYS A 519 1.77 0.27 31.95
N TYR A 520 2.30 -0.96 32.14
CA TYR A 520 1.81 -2.13 31.44
C TYR A 520 0.42 -2.56 31.91
N SER A 521 -0.45 -2.87 30.94
CA SER A 521 -1.78 -3.43 31.20
C SER A 521 -1.68 -4.87 31.72
N ASN A 522 -2.56 -5.22 32.64
CA ASN A 522 -2.70 -6.61 33.14
C ASN A 522 -3.73 -7.42 32.32
N SER A 523 -4.42 -6.80 31.37
CA SER A 523 -5.51 -7.40 30.59
C SER A 523 -5.32 -7.34 29.09
N ASN A 524 -4.55 -6.40 28.56
CA ASN A 524 -4.40 -6.17 27.13
C ASN A 524 -3.02 -6.64 26.67
N TYR A 525 -3.01 -7.45 25.62
CA TYR A 525 -1.79 -8.11 25.16
C TYR A 525 -1.63 -8.00 23.64
N TRP A 526 -0.40 -7.88 23.18
CA TRP A 526 0.01 -8.24 21.83
C TRP A 526 0.30 -9.73 21.80
N ILE A 527 -0.40 -10.48 20.94
CA ILE A 527 -0.13 -11.89 20.71
C ILE A 527 0.56 -12.01 19.37
N THR A 528 1.77 -12.56 19.38
CA THR A 528 2.62 -12.63 18.19
C THR A 528 3.06 -14.07 17.91
N PHE A 529 3.34 -14.33 16.63
CA PHE A 529 3.92 -15.59 16.18
C PHE A 529 4.81 -15.33 14.98
N ALA A 530 5.97 -15.96 14.93
CA ALA A 530 6.79 -15.98 13.73
C ALA A 530 7.30 -17.39 13.49
N GLY A 531 7.25 -17.83 12.23
CA GLY A 531 7.65 -19.20 11.88
C GLY A 531 8.27 -19.29 10.48
N ILE A 532 9.06 -20.34 10.29
CA ILE A 532 9.79 -20.69 9.07
C ILE A 532 9.26 -22.04 8.59
N LEU A 533 8.89 -22.14 7.32
CA LEU A 533 8.33 -23.33 6.69
C LEU A 533 9.04 -23.63 5.35
N PRO A 534 9.54 -24.86 5.12
CA PRO A 534 9.97 -25.83 6.12
C PRO A 534 11.22 -25.34 6.88
N ALA A 535 11.51 -25.94 8.01
CA ALA A 535 12.71 -25.57 8.79
C ALA A 535 14.00 -26.13 8.18
N ASP A 536 13.95 -27.31 7.58
CA ASP A 536 15.09 -28.01 6.96
C ASP A 536 15.49 -27.42 5.60
N ALA A 537 14.52 -26.93 4.82
CA ALA A 537 14.70 -26.26 3.52
C ALA A 537 13.83 -25.00 3.43
N PRO A 538 14.20 -23.90 4.09
CA PRO A 538 13.34 -22.72 4.23
C PRO A 538 12.83 -22.19 2.90
N ARG A 539 11.50 -22.05 2.78
CA ARG A 539 10.84 -21.48 1.62
C ARG A 539 10.08 -20.20 1.97
N PHE A 540 9.33 -20.23 3.09
CA PHE A 540 8.55 -19.09 3.53
C PHE A 540 8.80 -18.77 5.00
N VAL A 541 8.64 -17.49 5.31
CA VAL A 541 8.57 -16.96 6.67
C VAL A 541 7.23 -16.30 6.86
N VAL A 542 6.55 -16.61 7.95
CA VAL A 542 5.24 -16.04 8.29
C VAL A 542 5.35 -15.32 9.63
N GLY A 543 5.02 -14.03 9.64
CA GLY A 543 4.87 -13.21 10.84
C GLY A 543 3.40 -12.87 11.08
N ILE A 544 2.92 -13.01 12.32
CA ILE A 544 1.53 -12.75 12.71
C ILE A 544 1.52 -11.90 13.98
N MET A 545 0.66 -10.90 14.02
CA MET A 545 0.35 -10.11 15.21
C MET A 545 -1.17 -10.00 15.37
N LEU A 546 -1.65 -10.17 16.59
CA LEU A 546 -3.02 -9.95 17.01
C LEU A 546 -3.04 -8.93 18.15
N ASP A 547 -3.88 -7.91 18.01
CA ASP A 547 -4.11 -6.88 19.01
C ASP A 547 -5.21 -7.30 19.97
N ASP A 548 -4.84 -7.50 21.22
CA ASP A 548 -5.74 -7.80 22.35
C ASP A 548 -6.80 -8.89 22.07
N PRO A 549 -6.42 -10.08 21.55
CA PRO A 549 -7.38 -11.14 21.30
C PRO A 549 -7.76 -11.88 22.59
N ALA A 550 -8.94 -12.49 22.61
CA ALA A 550 -9.38 -13.40 23.66
C ALA A 550 -8.71 -14.80 23.59
N VAL A 551 -7.50 -14.89 23.03
CA VAL A 551 -6.73 -16.14 22.87
C VAL A 551 -5.26 -15.87 23.18
N GLY A 552 -4.58 -16.86 23.78
CA GLY A 552 -3.18 -16.74 24.18
C GLY A 552 -2.15 -17.08 23.09
N SER A 553 -2.56 -17.48 21.87
CA SER A 553 -1.63 -17.95 20.84
C SER A 553 -2.15 -17.68 19.44
N ALA A 554 -1.26 -17.36 18.51
CA ALA A 554 -1.51 -17.31 17.06
C ALA A 554 -0.98 -18.57 16.34
N ALA A 555 -0.50 -19.57 17.06
CA ALA A 555 0.02 -20.82 16.50
C ALA A 555 -0.99 -21.56 15.61
N PRO A 556 -2.30 -21.68 15.97
CA PRO A 556 -3.28 -22.30 15.07
C PRO A 556 -3.49 -21.54 13.76
N LEU A 557 -3.40 -20.21 13.77
CA LEU A 557 -3.48 -19.42 12.54
C LEU A 557 -2.24 -19.64 11.65
N PHE A 558 -1.05 -19.70 12.26
CA PHE A 558 0.16 -20.07 11.52
C PHE A 558 0.01 -21.45 10.87
N HIS A 559 -0.50 -22.45 11.60
CA HIS A 559 -0.74 -23.79 11.06
C HIS A 559 -1.62 -23.75 9.81
N GLN A 560 -2.73 -22.99 9.82
CA GLN A 560 -3.62 -22.85 8.67
C GLN A 560 -2.90 -22.23 7.47
N ILE A 561 -2.16 -21.14 7.69
CA ILE A 561 -1.39 -20.46 6.65
C ILE A 561 -0.29 -21.38 6.10
N ALA A 562 0.46 -22.04 6.96
CA ALA A 562 1.52 -22.97 6.59
C ALA A 562 1.00 -24.17 5.80
N SER A 563 -0.14 -24.73 6.19
CA SER A 563 -0.82 -25.80 5.46
C SER A 563 -1.21 -25.37 4.03
N TYR A 564 -1.78 -24.16 3.90
CA TYR A 564 -2.13 -23.63 2.60
C TYR A 564 -0.88 -23.37 1.72
N LEU A 565 0.18 -22.80 2.29
CA LEU A 565 1.45 -22.57 1.60
C LEU A 565 2.06 -23.87 1.10
N ALA A 566 2.09 -24.91 1.94
CA ALA A 566 2.62 -26.23 1.58
C ALA A 566 1.88 -26.82 0.39
N GLY A 567 0.55 -26.77 0.38
CA GLY A 567 -0.28 -27.28 -0.70
C GLY A 567 -0.16 -26.44 -1.98
N ARG A 568 -0.32 -25.12 -1.88
CA ARG A 568 -0.31 -24.21 -3.04
C ARG A 568 1.01 -24.24 -3.80
N TYR A 569 2.12 -24.18 -3.07
CA TYR A 569 3.46 -24.15 -3.68
C TYR A 569 4.10 -25.53 -3.80
N GLN A 570 3.33 -26.60 -3.54
CA GLN A 570 3.79 -27.98 -3.64
C GLN A 570 5.14 -28.19 -2.93
N ILE A 571 5.25 -27.65 -1.72
CA ILE A 571 6.48 -27.74 -0.94
C ILE A 571 6.72 -29.22 -0.60
N PRO A 572 7.87 -29.81 -0.93
CA PRO A 572 8.16 -31.17 -0.56
C PRO A 572 8.12 -31.37 0.97
N PRO A 573 7.56 -32.48 1.46
CA PRO A 573 7.66 -32.82 2.87
C PRO A 573 9.12 -32.92 3.33
N SER A 574 9.36 -32.60 4.58
CA SER A 574 10.67 -32.80 5.20
C SER A 574 11.08 -34.28 5.18
N PRO A 575 12.37 -34.62 5.02
CA PRO A 575 12.84 -36.00 4.87
C PRO A 575 12.64 -36.88 6.10
N GLY A 576 12.18 -36.30 7.21
CA GLY A 576 11.88 -37.00 8.46
C GLY A 576 11.39 -36.04 9.53
N PRO A 577 11.00 -36.53 10.70
CA PRO A 577 10.60 -35.69 11.83
C PRO A 577 11.79 -34.87 12.34
N ALA A 578 11.49 -33.72 12.95
CA ALA A 578 12.52 -32.94 13.64
C ALA A 578 13.16 -33.77 14.76
N PRO A 579 14.48 -33.69 14.93
CA PRO A 579 15.14 -34.29 16.08
C PRO A 579 14.57 -33.76 17.40
N LEU A 580 14.34 -34.65 18.38
CA LEU A 580 13.88 -34.25 19.69
C LEU A 580 15.00 -33.52 20.43
N ALA A 581 14.69 -32.34 20.94
CA ALA A 581 15.60 -31.58 21.78
C ALA A 581 15.29 -31.78 23.27
N THR A 582 16.34 -31.90 24.07
CA THR A 582 16.22 -31.87 25.55
C THR A 582 16.00 -30.43 25.98
N LEU A 583 14.89 -30.16 26.66
CA LEU A 583 14.53 -28.81 27.13
C LEU A 583 14.87 -28.61 28.61
N THR A 584 14.59 -29.63 29.41
CA THR A 584 14.85 -29.64 30.85
C THR A 584 15.80 -30.78 31.20
N VAL A 585 16.72 -30.50 32.12
CA VAL A 585 17.69 -31.47 32.66
C VAL A 585 17.38 -31.69 34.13
N SER A 586 17.30 -32.95 34.53
CA SER A 586 17.04 -33.35 35.95
C SER A 586 18.20 -32.99 36.88
#